data_471eeab083e78466f6ca938785ff5993
#
_entry.id   471eeab083e78466f6ca938785ff5993
#
_cell.length_a   1.000
_cell.length_b   1.000
_cell.length_c   1.000
_cell.angle_alpha   90.00
_cell.angle_beta   90.00
_cell.angle_gamma   90.00
#
_symmetry.space_group_name_H-M   'P 1'
#
loop_
_entity.id
_entity.type
_entity.pdbx_description
1 polymer ?
#
loop_
_entity_poly.entity_id
_entity_poly.type
_entity_poly.pdbx_seq_one_letter_code
_entity_poly.pdbx_strand_id
1 'polypeptide(L)'
;MSTDENMPCILLAEDEMLLAMMLEDRLHTSGYRVLKAARLAKCMELAESAPIDLAILDINLAGEVSFPVALVLRRRGIPFVFSSGYDEQDVPEAWRNENILQKPYDSRQLNAALTGLLEA
;
A
#
# COMPACT_ATOMS: atom_id res chain seq x y z
N MET A 1 16.32 0.62 -23.72
CA MET A 1 15.62 1.53 -22.81
C MET A 1 14.75 0.73 -21.85
N SER A 2 14.91 0.96 -20.58
CA SER A 2 14.12 0.24 -19.60
C SER A 2 12.73 0.84 -19.50
N THR A 3 11.69 0.01 -19.59
CA THR A 3 10.30 0.46 -19.38
C THR A 3 10.03 0.68 -17.89
N ASP A 4 10.91 0.18 -17.01
CA ASP A 4 10.71 0.26 -15.57
C ASP A 4 10.69 1.70 -15.05
N GLU A 5 11.44 2.60 -15.69
CA GLU A 5 11.51 3.99 -15.27
C GLU A 5 10.17 4.74 -15.40
N ASN A 6 9.32 4.27 -16.32
CA ASN A 6 8.02 4.90 -16.58
C ASN A 6 6.89 4.23 -15.84
N MET A 7 7.16 3.13 -15.12
CA MET A 7 6.14 2.41 -14.37
C MET A 7 5.99 3.02 -12.98
N PRO A 8 4.74 3.27 -12.54
CA PRO A 8 4.53 3.74 -11.18
C PRO A 8 5.07 2.76 -10.17
N CYS A 9 5.63 3.26 -9.09
CA CYS A 9 6.21 2.46 -8.03
C CYS A 9 5.26 2.42 -6.84
N ILE A 10 4.94 1.22 -6.39
CA ILE A 10 4.06 0.99 -5.25
C ILE A 10 4.85 0.49 -4.06
N LEU A 11 4.65 1.12 -2.91
CA LEU A 11 5.10 0.57 -1.64
C LEU A 11 4.02 -0.41 -1.17
N LEU A 12 4.39 -1.68 -1.04
CA LEU A 12 3.47 -2.72 -0.56
C LEU A 12 3.89 -3.16 0.84
N ALA A 13 3.10 -2.79 1.83
CA ALA A 13 3.34 -3.17 3.22
C ALA A 13 2.42 -4.34 3.58
N GLU A 14 3.00 -5.53 3.63
CA GLU A 14 2.27 -6.77 3.91
C GLU A 14 3.22 -7.74 4.61
N ASP A 15 2.84 -8.21 5.80
CA ASP A 15 3.68 -9.09 6.60
C ASP A 15 3.51 -10.58 6.26
N GLU A 16 2.45 -10.95 5.57
CA GLU A 16 2.21 -12.31 5.15
C GLU A 16 2.91 -12.58 3.83
N MET A 17 3.99 -13.38 3.88
CA MET A 17 4.90 -13.57 2.75
C MET A 17 4.19 -14.06 1.48
N LEU A 18 3.34 -15.07 1.59
CA LEU A 18 2.67 -15.63 0.41
C LEU A 18 1.72 -14.62 -0.22
N LEU A 19 1.00 -13.89 0.61
CA LEU A 19 0.09 -12.86 0.10
C LEU A 19 0.87 -11.73 -0.56
N ALA A 20 1.98 -11.31 0.04
CA ALA A 20 2.83 -10.27 -0.54
C ALA A 20 3.36 -10.69 -1.91
N MET A 21 3.78 -11.96 -2.06
CA MET A 21 4.25 -12.47 -3.34
C MET A 21 3.16 -12.49 -4.40
N MET A 22 1.96 -12.90 -4.02
CA MET A 22 0.81 -12.90 -4.93
C MET A 22 0.45 -11.51 -5.39
N LEU A 23 0.43 -10.56 -4.46
CA LEU A 23 0.12 -9.17 -4.77
C LEU A 23 1.19 -8.54 -5.64
N GLU A 24 2.46 -8.80 -5.33
CA GLU A 24 3.56 -8.31 -6.14
C GLU A 24 3.43 -8.78 -7.58
N ASP A 25 3.12 -10.06 -7.77
CA ASP A 25 2.96 -10.63 -9.11
C ASP A 25 1.81 -9.96 -9.87
N ARG A 26 0.68 -9.77 -9.21
CA ARG A 26 -0.47 -9.09 -9.82
C ARG A 26 -0.16 -7.65 -10.19
N LEU A 27 0.56 -6.96 -9.31
CA LEU A 27 0.91 -5.56 -9.54
C LEU A 27 1.90 -5.43 -10.69
N HIS A 28 2.89 -6.32 -10.77
CA HIS A 28 3.81 -6.36 -11.91
C HIS A 28 3.05 -6.59 -13.21
N THR A 29 2.11 -7.52 -13.21
CA THR A 29 1.29 -7.81 -14.40
C THR A 29 0.49 -6.58 -14.81
N SER A 30 0.07 -5.76 -13.87
CA SER A 30 -0.70 -4.54 -14.12
C SER A 30 0.18 -3.33 -14.46
N GLY A 31 1.49 -3.50 -14.52
CA GLY A 31 2.39 -2.45 -14.97
C GLY A 31 3.01 -1.61 -13.86
N TYR A 32 3.07 -2.13 -12.64
CA TYR A 32 3.67 -1.41 -11.51
C TYR A 32 5.00 -2.01 -11.10
N ARG A 33 5.90 -1.14 -10.61
CA ARG A 33 7.07 -1.59 -9.85
C ARG A 33 6.65 -1.69 -8.39
N VAL A 34 7.27 -2.62 -7.64
CA VAL A 34 6.85 -2.88 -6.27
C VAL A 34 8.06 -2.87 -5.33
N LEU A 35 7.94 -2.12 -4.24
CA LEU A 35 8.87 -2.16 -3.12
C LEU A 35 8.10 -2.78 -1.96
N LYS A 36 8.59 -3.90 -1.44
CA LYS A 36 7.90 -4.63 -0.37
C LYS A 36 8.50 -4.34 0.99
N ALA A 37 7.64 -4.27 2.00
CA ALA A 37 8.05 -4.17 3.38
C ALA A 37 7.16 -5.06 4.24
N ALA A 38 7.75 -5.99 4.98
CA ALA A 38 7.02 -6.91 5.85
C ALA A 38 6.97 -6.43 7.30
N ARG A 39 7.76 -5.42 7.64
CA ARG A 39 7.87 -4.89 8.99
C ARG A 39 7.77 -3.37 8.98
N LEU A 40 7.32 -2.82 10.10
CA LEU A 40 7.11 -1.38 10.21
C LEU A 40 8.39 -0.58 9.98
N ALA A 41 9.52 -1.02 10.53
CA ALA A 41 10.79 -0.30 10.38
C ALA A 41 11.21 -0.17 8.91
N LYS A 42 11.14 -1.24 8.15
CA LYS A 42 11.49 -1.21 6.72
C LYS A 42 10.48 -0.37 5.94
N CYS A 43 9.22 -0.49 6.28
CA CYS A 43 8.15 0.27 5.65
C CYS A 43 8.37 1.77 5.86
N MET A 44 8.70 2.17 7.07
CA MET A 44 8.98 3.57 7.40
C MET A 44 10.18 4.10 6.63
N GLU A 45 11.25 3.30 6.56
CA GLU A 45 12.45 3.67 5.82
C GLU A 45 12.13 3.96 4.35
N LEU A 46 11.36 3.07 3.71
CA LEU A 46 10.97 3.26 2.32
C LEU A 46 10.01 4.44 2.15
N ALA A 47 9.07 4.60 3.08
CA ALA A 47 8.12 5.70 3.01
C ALA A 47 8.80 7.07 3.12
N GLU A 48 9.88 7.16 3.87
CA GLU A 48 10.58 8.41 4.08
C GLU A 48 11.47 8.83 2.89
N SER A 49 12.04 7.87 2.18
CA SER A 49 13.10 8.19 1.22
C SER A 49 12.98 7.58 -0.16
N ALA A 50 12.20 6.52 -0.34
CA ALA A 50 12.13 5.86 -1.64
C ALA A 50 11.24 6.62 -2.63
N PRO A 51 11.50 6.49 -3.94
CA PRO A 51 10.64 7.12 -4.95
C PRO A 51 9.37 6.30 -5.17
N ILE A 52 8.34 6.64 -4.41
CA ILE A 52 7.06 5.91 -4.40
C ILE A 52 5.96 6.80 -4.98
N ASP A 53 5.14 6.24 -5.85
CA ASP A 53 4.01 6.94 -6.46
C ASP A 53 2.71 6.70 -5.70
N LEU A 54 2.55 5.51 -5.14
CA LEU A 54 1.40 5.20 -4.28
C LEU A 54 1.75 4.03 -3.36
N ALA A 55 0.88 3.77 -2.39
CA ALA A 55 1.14 2.73 -1.41
C ALA A 55 -0.11 1.92 -1.04
N ILE A 56 0.12 0.66 -0.72
CA ILE A 56 -0.88 -0.23 -0.14
C ILE A 56 -0.34 -0.59 1.25
N LEU A 57 -1.03 -0.18 2.29
CA LEU A 57 -0.59 -0.37 3.67
C LEU A 57 -1.52 -1.30 4.42
N ASP A 58 -1.01 -2.46 4.81
CA ASP A 58 -1.72 -3.27 5.79
C ASP A 58 -1.75 -2.47 7.10
N ILE A 59 -2.91 -2.33 7.72
CA ILE A 59 -3.04 -1.58 8.96
C ILE A 59 -2.21 -2.22 10.06
N ASN A 60 -2.17 -3.55 10.11
CA ASN A 60 -1.37 -4.28 11.09
C ASN A 60 -0.22 -4.98 10.39
N LEU A 61 1.01 -4.56 10.70
CA LEU A 61 2.23 -5.17 10.19
C LEU A 61 2.93 -5.91 11.32
N ALA A 62 2.73 -7.24 11.36
CA ALA A 62 3.37 -8.09 12.37
C ALA A 62 3.17 -7.56 13.79
N GLY A 63 1.95 -7.14 14.12
CA GLY A 63 1.60 -6.66 15.44
C GLY A 63 1.77 -5.17 15.66
N GLU A 64 2.29 -4.43 14.67
CA GLU A 64 2.48 -2.99 14.76
C GLU A 64 1.56 -2.27 13.78
N VAL A 65 0.88 -1.22 14.24
CA VAL A 65 -0.01 -0.47 13.36
C VAL A 65 0.79 0.44 12.43
N SER A 66 0.31 0.60 11.20
CA SER A 66 1.04 1.33 10.17
C SER A 66 0.68 2.81 10.06
N PHE A 67 -0.13 3.35 10.95
CA PHE A 67 -0.53 4.76 10.88
C PHE A 67 0.64 5.74 10.87
N PRO A 68 1.75 5.51 11.59
CA PRO A 68 2.91 6.40 11.46
C PRO A 68 3.46 6.49 10.03
N VAL A 69 3.43 5.38 9.29
CA VAL A 69 3.85 5.36 7.90
C VAL A 69 2.89 6.18 7.04
N ALA A 70 1.59 6.04 7.29
CA ALA A 70 0.57 6.79 6.57
C ALA A 70 0.75 8.31 6.75
N LEU A 71 1.16 8.74 7.95
CA LEU A 71 1.46 10.16 8.20
C LEU A 71 2.61 10.65 7.32
N VAL A 72 3.67 9.86 7.20
CA VAL A 72 4.81 10.20 6.36
C VAL A 72 4.39 10.33 4.90
N LEU A 73 3.61 9.35 4.41
CA LEU A 73 3.12 9.37 3.03
C LEU A 73 2.24 10.59 2.78
N ARG A 74 1.37 10.93 3.73
CA ARG A 74 0.51 12.10 3.62
C ARG A 74 1.33 13.39 3.51
N ARG A 75 2.38 13.51 4.33
CA ARG A 75 3.28 14.67 4.28
C ARG A 75 4.02 14.80 2.95
N ARG A 76 4.36 13.67 2.35
CA ARG A 76 5.04 13.63 1.05
C ARG A 76 4.07 13.77 -0.13
N GLY A 77 2.77 13.80 0.14
CA GLY A 77 1.78 13.88 -0.93
C GLY A 77 1.62 12.58 -1.71
N ILE A 78 1.99 11.46 -1.11
CA ILE A 78 1.88 10.15 -1.75
C ILE A 78 0.53 9.53 -1.39
N PRO A 79 -0.34 9.26 -2.39
CA PRO A 79 -1.63 8.63 -2.12
C PRO A 79 -1.46 7.18 -1.67
N PHE A 80 -2.36 6.73 -0.81
CA PHE A 80 -2.30 5.37 -0.29
C PHE A 80 -3.69 4.82 0.00
N VAL A 81 -3.77 3.50 0.11
CA VAL A 81 -4.96 2.78 0.53
C VAL A 81 -4.56 1.84 1.66
N PHE A 82 -5.41 1.74 2.68
CA PHE A 82 -5.22 0.76 3.73
C PHE A 82 -5.79 -0.59 3.30
N SER A 83 -5.16 -1.66 3.77
CA SER A 83 -5.65 -3.02 3.61
C SER A 83 -5.91 -3.56 5.01
N SER A 84 -7.08 -4.13 5.24
CA SER A 84 -7.45 -4.58 6.58
C SER A 84 -8.31 -5.84 6.55
N GLY A 85 -8.06 -6.74 7.50
CA GLY A 85 -8.92 -7.87 7.78
C GLY A 85 -10.02 -7.54 8.79
N TYR A 86 -10.03 -6.31 9.30
CA TYR A 86 -10.94 -5.86 10.33
C TYR A 86 -12.05 -4.98 9.77
N ASP A 87 -13.10 -4.77 10.56
CA ASP A 87 -14.16 -3.85 10.19
C ASP A 87 -13.65 -2.41 10.27
N GLU A 88 -14.28 -1.52 9.47
CA GLU A 88 -13.95 -0.09 9.48
C GLU A 88 -14.04 0.53 10.86
N GLN A 89 -14.88 -0.05 11.72
CA GLN A 89 -15.09 0.45 13.08
C GLN A 89 -13.81 0.39 13.93
N ASP A 90 -12.88 -0.47 13.56
CA ASP A 90 -11.62 -0.63 14.29
C ASP A 90 -10.58 0.40 13.83
N VAL A 91 -10.88 1.19 12.82
CA VAL A 91 -9.97 2.22 12.31
C VAL A 91 -10.21 3.52 13.09
N PRO A 92 -9.13 4.15 13.60
CA PRO A 92 -9.29 5.45 14.29
C PRO A 92 -9.98 6.49 13.40
N GLU A 93 -10.75 7.36 14.02
CA GLU A 93 -11.54 8.36 13.32
C GLU A 93 -10.71 9.21 12.35
N ALA A 94 -9.46 9.51 12.72
CA ALA A 94 -8.57 10.30 11.88
C ALA A 94 -8.30 9.67 10.52
N TRP A 95 -8.49 8.35 10.39
CA TRP A 95 -8.17 7.60 9.18
C TRP A 95 -9.40 7.00 8.49
N ARG A 96 -10.60 7.23 9.02
CA ARG A 96 -11.82 6.60 8.48
C ARG A 96 -12.20 7.11 7.10
N ASN A 97 -11.75 8.30 6.75
CA ASN A 97 -12.04 8.87 5.43
C ASN A 97 -11.09 8.37 4.34
N GLU A 98 -10.07 7.62 4.72
CA GLU A 98 -9.16 7.03 3.75
C GLU A 98 -9.79 5.79 3.13
N ASN A 99 -9.34 5.47 1.91
CA ASN A 99 -9.80 4.26 1.24
C ASN A 99 -9.25 3.04 1.95
N ILE A 100 -10.13 2.06 2.18
CA ILE A 100 -9.76 0.82 2.84
C ILE A 100 -10.18 -0.35 1.96
N LEU A 101 -9.21 -1.21 1.63
CA LEU A 101 -9.47 -2.47 0.96
C LEU A 101 -9.66 -3.53 2.03
N GLN A 102 -10.86 -4.05 2.14
CA GLN A 102 -11.14 -5.11 3.11
C GLN A 102 -10.72 -6.47 2.56
N LYS A 103 -9.93 -7.20 3.33
CA LYS A 103 -9.49 -8.54 2.96
C LYS A 103 -10.64 -9.54 3.18
N PRO A 104 -10.80 -10.53 2.32
CA PRO A 104 -10.07 -10.72 1.08
C PRO A 104 -10.62 -9.82 -0.04
N TYR A 105 -9.72 -9.30 -0.88
CA TYR A 105 -10.12 -8.53 -2.05
C TYR A 105 -9.58 -9.20 -3.32
N ASP A 106 -10.28 -9.02 -4.43
CA ASP A 106 -9.86 -9.59 -5.70
C ASP A 106 -9.08 -8.57 -6.54
N SER A 107 -8.60 -9.01 -7.70
CA SER A 107 -7.80 -8.15 -8.58
C SER A 107 -8.59 -6.95 -9.08
N ARG A 108 -9.90 -7.10 -9.29
CA ARG A 108 -10.75 -6.00 -9.74
C ARG A 108 -10.84 -4.91 -8.69
N GLN A 109 -11.07 -5.29 -7.44
CA GLN A 109 -11.15 -4.35 -6.34
C GLN A 109 -9.81 -3.63 -6.14
N LEU A 110 -8.71 -4.37 -6.22
CA LEU A 110 -7.37 -3.81 -6.10
C LEU A 110 -7.11 -2.80 -7.22
N ASN A 111 -7.36 -3.18 -8.46
CA ASN A 111 -7.11 -2.31 -9.61
C ASN A 111 -7.97 -1.05 -9.56
N ALA A 112 -9.23 -1.17 -9.14
CA ALA A 112 -10.12 -0.02 -9.00
C ALA A 112 -9.59 0.96 -7.97
N ALA A 113 -9.12 0.46 -6.82
CA ALA A 113 -8.56 1.31 -5.77
C ALA A 113 -7.32 2.05 -6.26
N LEU A 114 -6.41 1.35 -6.94
CA LEU A 114 -5.18 1.96 -7.43
C LEU A 114 -5.43 2.99 -8.53
N THR A 115 -6.35 2.69 -9.44
CA THR A 115 -6.72 3.62 -10.50
C THR A 115 -7.29 4.90 -9.90
N GLY A 116 -8.13 4.76 -8.88
CA GLY A 116 -8.68 5.92 -8.18
C GLY A 116 -7.60 6.78 -7.54
N LEU A 117 -6.57 6.17 -6.96
CA LEU A 117 -5.46 6.91 -6.35
C LEU A 117 -4.64 7.67 -7.40
N LEU A 118 -4.40 7.05 -8.56
CA LEU A 118 -3.61 7.66 -9.61
C LEU A 118 -4.33 8.84 -10.27
N GLU A 119 -5.65 8.81 -10.27
CA GLU A 119 -6.47 9.87 -10.86
C GLU A 119 -6.75 11.03 -9.90
N ALA A 120 -6.45 10.83 -8.63
CA ALA A 120 -6.75 11.82 -7.59
C ALA A 120 -5.81 13.03 -7.65
#